data_85e604b5895819c19d4407a782832d3d
#
_entry.id   85e604b5895819c19d4407a782832d3d
#
_cell.length_a   1.000
_cell.length_b   1.000
_cell.length_c   1.000
_cell.angle_alpha   90.00
_cell.angle_beta   90.00
_cell.angle_gamma   90.00
#
_symmetry.space_group_name_H-M   'P 1'
#
loop_
_entity.id
_entity.type
_entity.pdbx_description
1 polymer ?
#
loop_
_entity_poly.entity_id
_entity_poly.type
_entity_poly.pdbx_seq_one_letter_code
_entity_poly.pdbx_strand_id
1 'polypeptide(L)'
;RVMDEMKDVVFELIFVDDGSSDATLGIMKDLNEKDSRCRYLSFSRNFGKEAAIYAGLKASEGDYVALMDVDLQDPPTLLPEMYEILQEDGYDNVATKRVTRTGEPRIRSFLSESFYKFVNAISKTEIVDGARDYRLMKRKMVQAVLEMSEYNRFSKGIFGWVGFRTKWLQYDNIERSAGKTKWSMWKLFKYSVEGITGFSVAPLSLA
;
A
#
# COMPACT_ATOMS: atom_id res chain seq x y z
N ARG A 1 -9.37 19.57 0.39
CA ARG A 1 -8.25 20.49 0.60
C ARG A 1 -7.10 20.16 -0.34
N VAL A 2 -6.44 18.98 -0.27
CA VAL A 2 -5.34 18.62 -1.19
C VAL A 2 -5.79 18.65 -2.65
N MET A 3 -6.95 18.08 -2.96
CA MET A 3 -7.54 18.14 -4.31
C MET A 3 -7.85 19.57 -4.79
N ASP A 4 -8.19 20.47 -3.87
CA ASP A 4 -8.45 21.88 -4.20
C ASP A 4 -7.17 22.67 -4.50
N GLU A 5 -6.04 22.20 -3.97
CA GLU A 5 -4.71 22.77 -4.22
C GLU A 5 -4.17 22.32 -5.60
N MET A 6 -4.51 21.11 -6.06
CA MET A 6 -4.09 20.51 -7.33
C MET A 6 -5.13 20.76 -8.45
N LYS A 7 -5.36 22.03 -8.81
CA LYS A 7 -6.46 22.46 -9.71
C LYS A 7 -6.41 21.89 -11.12
N ASP A 8 -5.21 21.56 -11.61
CA ASP A 8 -5.00 21.04 -12.96
C ASP A 8 -5.10 19.51 -13.02
N VAL A 9 -5.50 18.86 -11.91
CA VAL A 9 -5.63 17.42 -11.80
C VAL A 9 -7.09 17.02 -11.58
N VAL A 10 -7.57 16.10 -12.41
CA VAL A 10 -8.88 15.47 -12.21
C VAL A 10 -8.73 14.26 -11.32
N PHE A 11 -9.52 14.20 -10.24
CA PHE A 11 -9.47 13.14 -9.25
C PHE A 11 -10.62 12.16 -9.37
N GLU A 12 -10.33 10.87 -9.24
CA GLU A 12 -11.26 9.84 -8.84
C GLU A 12 -10.85 9.29 -7.47
N LEU A 13 -11.81 8.97 -6.61
CA LEU A 13 -11.60 8.38 -5.30
C LEU A 13 -12.28 7.01 -5.27
N ILE A 14 -11.51 5.93 -5.14
CA ILE A 14 -12.02 4.56 -5.11
C ILE A 14 -11.83 4.00 -3.70
N PHE A 15 -12.94 3.86 -2.99
CA PHE A 15 -12.96 3.24 -1.67
C PHE A 15 -13.19 1.73 -1.82
N VAL A 16 -12.41 0.92 -1.10
CA VAL A 16 -12.59 -0.53 -1.10
C VAL A 16 -12.91 -1.01 0.32
N ASP A 17 -14.10 -1.55 0.48
CA ASP A 17 -14.56 -2.16 1.72
C ASP A 17 -14.32 -3.67 1.70
N ASP A 18 -13.47 -4.14 2.59
CA ASP A 18 -13.12 -5.56 2.73
C ASP A 18 -14.12 -6.31 3.64
N GLY A 19 -15.39 -6.18 3.34
CA GLY A 19 -16.48 -6.87 4.03
C GLY A 19 -16.68 -6.39 5.47
N SER A 20 -16.75 -5.08 5.69
CA SER A 20 -17.02 -4.48 7.00
C SER A 20 -18.44 -4.83 7.48
N SER A 21 -18.58 -5.01 8.80
CA SER A 21 -19.86 -5.27 9.46
C SER A 21 -20.45 -4.05 10.18
N ASP A 22 -19.78 -2.91 10.08
CA ASP A 22 -20.17 -1.63 10.66
C ASP A 22 -20.81 -0.68 9.62
N ALA A 23 -20.92 0.61 9.94
CA ALA A 23 -21.52 1.60 9.05
C ALA A 23 -20.66 1.97 7.81
N THR A 24 -19.48 1.37 7.62
CA THR A 24 -18.51 1.76 6.57
C THR A 24 -19.15 1.76 5.19
N LEU A 25 -19.84 0.69 4.78
CA LEU A 25 -20.49 0.61 3.47
C LEU A 25 -21.57 1.67 3.27
N GLY A 26 -22.35 1.97 4.33
CA GLY A 26 -23.37 3.05 4.30
C GLY A 26 -22.72 4.40 4.03
N ILE A 27 -21.65 4.73 4.74
CA ILE A 27 -20.89 5.97 4.57
C ILE A 27 -20.33 6.08 3.14
N MET A 28 -19.81 5.00 2.57
CA MET A 28 -19.27 5.00 1.21
C MET A 28 -20.35 5.25 0.16
N LYS A 29 -21.55 4.69 0.34
CA LYS A 29 -22.72 4.97 -0.52
C LYS A 29 -23.12 6.44 -0.46
N ASP A 30 -23.22 6.98 0.76
CA ASP A 30 -23.55 8.40 0.96
C ASP A 30 -22.51 9.34 0.33
N LEU A 31 -21.22 8.98 0.38
CA LEU A 31 -20.17 9.74 -0.29
C LEU A 31 -20.29 9.69 -1.81
N ASN A 32 -20.57 8.53 -2.39
CA ASN A 32 -20.80 8.38 -3.83
C ASN A 32 -22.01 9.19 -4.33
N GLU A 33 -23.09 9.24 -3.55
CA GLU A 33 -24.27 10.05 -3.89
C GLU A 33 -24.01 11.56 -3.85
N LYS A 34 -23.12 12.00 -2.94
CA LYS A 34 -22.79 13.43 -2.74
C LYS A 34 -21.71 13.95 -3.68
N ASP A 35 -20.78 13.09 -4.09
CA ASP A 35 -19.63 13.46 -4.92
C ASP A 35 -19.38 12.37 -5.98
N SER A 36 -19.65 12.70 -7.24
CA SER A 36 -19.49 11.77 -8.37
C SER A 36 -18.05 11.28 -8.58
N ARG A 37 -17.06 11.93 -7.98
CA ARG A 37 -15.67 11.47 -7.98
C ARG A 37 -15.45 10.28 -7.05
N CYS A 38 -16.34 10.07 -6.07
CA CYS A 38 -16.28 8.99 -5.12
C CYS A 38 -16.93 7.74 -5.68
N ARG A 39 -16.15 6.69 -5.90
CA ARG A 39 -16.59 5.35 -6.29
C ARG A 39 -16.31 4.39 -5.15
N TYR A 40 -17.00 3.27 -5.07
CA TYR A 40 -16.73 2.26 -4.06
C TYR A 40 -16.86 0.85 -4.59
N LEU A 41 -16.11 -0.05 -3.96
CA LEU A 41 -16.19 -1.50 -4.11
C LEU A 41 -16.43 -2.10 -2.72
N SER A 42 -17.35 -3.06 -2.60
CA SER A 42 -17.60 -3.77 -1.35
C SER A 42 -17.54 -5.27 -1.59
N PHE A 43 -16.75 -5.96 -0.79
CA PHE A 43 -16.60 -7.40 -0.85
C PHE A 43 -17.70 -8.10 -0.04
N SER A 44 -18.10 -9.28 -0.49
CA SER A 44 -19.10 -10.12 0.18
C SER A 44 -18.65 -10.64 1.55
N ARG A 45 -17.34 -10.66 1.81
CA ARG A 45 -16.70 -11.00 3.08
C ARG A 45 -15.29 -10.41 3.14
N ASN A 46 -14.62 -10.56 4.27
CA ASN A 46 -13.20 -10.18 4.38
C ASN A 46 -12.34 -11.15 3.55
N PHE A 47 -11.65 -10.62 2.53
CA PHE A 47 -10.67 -11.29 1.68
C PHE A 47 -9.23 -10.85 1.99
N GLY A 48 -9.08 -9.78 2.78
CA GLY A 48 -7.80 -9.23 3.21
C GLY A 48 -7.33 -8.04 2.40
N LYS A 49 -6.39 -7.30 2.98
CA LYS A 49 -5.84 -6.05 2.45
C LYS A 49 -5.29 -6.21 1.02
N GLU A 50 -4.60 -7.33 0.74
CA GLU A 50 -3.99 -7.58 -0.57
C GLU A 50 -5.03 -7.67 -1.69
N ALA A 51 -6.16 -8.34 -1.42
CA ALA A 51 -7.29 -8.40 -2.35
C ALA A 51 -7.92 -7.02 -2.57
N ALA A 52 -8.04 -6.22 -1.49
CA ALA A 52 -8.57 -4.87 -1.57
C ALA A 52 -7.66 -3.94 -2.40
N ILE A 53 -6.34 -4.02 -2.21
CA ILE A 53 -5.36 -3.28 -3.03
C ILE A 53 -5.52 -3.67 -4.50
N TYR A 54 -5.54 -4.96 -4.82
CA TYR A 54 -5.69 -5.42 -6.20
C TYR A 54 -7.00 -4.92 -6.84
N ALA A 55 -8.12 -5.02 -6.14
CA ALA A 55 -9.41 -4.58 -6.65
C ALA A 55 -9.44 -3.05 -6.89
N GLY A 56 -8.88 -2.26 -5.96
CA GLY A 56 -8.77 -0.81 -6.10
C GLY A 56 -7.91 -0.41 -7.31
N LEU A 57 -6.73 -1.01 -7.46
CA LEU A 57 -5.85 -0.79 -8.60
C LEU A 57 -6.52 -1.18 -9.92
N LYS A 58 -7.24 -2.30 -9.95
CA LYS A 58 -7.96 -2.77 -11.14
C LYS A 58 -9.11 -1.85 -11.56
N ALA A 59 -9.79 -1.24 -10.60
CA ALA A 59 -10.89 -0.32 -10.84
C ALA A 59 -10.45 1.11 -11.17
N SER A 60 -9.17 1.43 -10.93
CA SER A 60 -8.64 2.77 -11.19
C SER A 60 -8.43 3.04 -12.68
N GLU A 61 -8.70 4.26 -13.13
CA GLU A 61 -8.63 4.68 -14.53
C GLU A 61 -7.62 5.82 -14.79
N GLY A 62 -7.26 6.60 -13.76
CA GLY A 62 -6.35 7.74 -13.86
C GLY A 62 -4.94 7.40 -14.36
N ASP A 63 -4.23 8.35 -14.95
CA ASP A 63 -2.83 8.22 -15.42
C ASP A 63 -1.84 7.96 -14.28
N TYR A 64 -2.20 8.45 -13.10
CA TYR A 64 -1.49 8.26 -11.84
C TYR A 64 -2.42 7.63 -10.82
N VAL A 65 -1.91 6.69 -10.02
CA VAL A 65 -2.71 6.02 -8.99
C VAL A 65 -2.03 6.13 -7.64
N ALA A 66 -2.69 6.81 -6.71
CA ALA A 66 -2.29 6.85 -5.32
C ALA A 66 -2.93 5.70 -4.53
N LEU A 67 -2.13 4.92 -3.84
CA LEU A 67 -2.57 3.92 -2.87
C LEU A 67 -2.39 4.47 -1.47
N MET A 68 -3.46 4.50 -0.67
CA MET A 68 -3.45 5.04 0.70
C MET A 68 -4.30 4.20 1.64
N ASP A 69 -3.88 4.12 2.90
CA ASP A 69 -4.73 3.64 4.00
C ASP A 69 -5.65 4.78 4.49
N VAL A 70 -6.89 4.45 4.83
CA VAL A 70 -7.91 5.43 5.22
C VAL A 70 -7.75 5.95 6.66
N ASP A 71 -6.80 5.40 7.45
CA ASP A 71 -6.58 5.73 8.87
C ASP A 71 -5.81 7.04 9.12
N LEU A 72 -5.47 7.77 8.04
CA LEU A 72 -4.74 9.04 8.05
C LEU A 72 -3.35 8.97 8.71
N GLN A 73 -2.78 7.80 8.87
CA GLN A 73 -1.37 7.67 9.27
C GLN A 73 -0.42 8.12 8.16
N ASP A 74 -0.88 8.06 6.92
CA ASP A 74 -0.17 8.50 5.73
C ASP A 74 -0.71 9.89 5.34
N PRO A 75 0.12 10.96 5.38
CA PRO A 75 -0.37 12.33 5.19
C PRO A 75 -0.73 12.59 3.71
N PRO A 76 -2.01 12.89 3.40
CA PRO A 76 -2.41 13.23 2.04
C PRO A 76 -1.69 14.46 1.47
N THR A 77 -1.15 15.30 2.34
CA THR A 77 -0.40 16.53 1.99
C THR A 77 0.91 16.26 1.23
N LEU A 78 1.39 15.01 1.22
CA LEU A 78 2.53 14.62 0.39
C LEU A 78 2.16 14.41 -1.09
N LEU A 79 0.88 14.28 -1.42
CA LEU A 79 0.44 13.95 -2.78
C LEU A 79 0.88 14.97 -3.84
N PRO A 80 0.83 16.31 -3.61
CA PRO A 80 1.36 17.28 -4.55
C PRO A 80 2.86 17.08 -4.84
N GLU A 81 3.68 16.93 -3.82
CA GLU A 81 5.12 16.69 -3.96
C GLU A 81 5.39 15.37 -4.74
N MET A 82 4.66 14.30 -4.41
CA MET A 82 4.77 13.03 -5.12
C MET A 82 4.42 13.18 -6.60
N TYR A 83 3.41 13.99 -6.92
CA TYR A 83 2.98 14.24 -8.29
C TYR A 83 4.03 15.04 -9.05
N GLU A 84 4.60 16.10 -8.48
CA GLU A 84 5.68 16.89 -9.07
C GLU A 84 6.90 16.01 -9.41
N ILE A 85 7.33 15.15 -8.49
CA ILE A 85 8.44 14.21 -8.72
C ILE A 85 8.16 13.28 -9.89
N LEU A 86 6.91 12.84 -10.09
CA LEU A 86 6.56 11.97 -11.22
C LEU A 86 6.40 12.71 -12.54
N GLN A 87 6.24 14.05 -12.52
CA GLN A 87 6.29 14.87 -13.74
C GLN A 87 7.73 15.02 -14.27
N GLU A 88 8.71 14.98 -13.38
CA GLU A 88 10.11 14.95 -13.77
C GLU A 88 10.46 13.60 -14.42
N ASP A 89 11.39 13.62 -15.39
CA ASP A 89 11.87 12.40 -16.01
C ASP A 89 12.73 11.58 -15.05
N GLY A 90 12.40 10.31 -14.91
CA GLY A 90 13.28 9.37 -14.23
C GLY A 90 12.62 8.47 -13.19
N TYR A 91 11.43 8.79 -12.69
CA TYR A 91 10.71 7.95 -11.72
C TYR A 91 9.35 7.49 -12.25
N ASP A 92 8.95 6.29 -11.86
CA ASP A 92 7.66 5.69 -12.22
C ASP A 92 6.76 5.52 -11.00
N ASN A 93 7.37 5.62 -9.81
CA ASN A 93 6.74 5.44 -8.52
C ASN A 93 7.41 6.35 -7.49
N VAL A 94 6.60 7.01 -6.69
CA VAL A 94 7.03 7.66 -5.45
C VAL A 94 6.39 6.91 -4.30
N ALA A 95 7.21 6.31 -3.46
CA ALA A 95 6.76 5.54 -2.31
C ALA A 95 7.22 6.21 -1.01
N THR A 96 6.52 5.92 0.07
CA THR A 96 6.84 6.50 1.36
C THR A 96 7.46 5.50 2.33
N LYS A 97 8.33 5.98 3.20
CA LYS A 97 8.86 5.20 4.32
C LYS A 97 8.89 6.04 5.60
N ARG A 98 8.63 5.39 6.73
CA ARG A 98 8.74 6.02 8.05
C ARG A 98 10.20 6.09 8.49
N VAL A 99 10.59 7.24 9.04
CA VAL A 99 11.94 7.47 9.58
C VAL A 99 11.99 7.09 11.06
N THR A 100 10.93 7.39 11.82
CA THR A 100 10.91 7.20 13.27
C THR A 100 10.03 6.02 13.66
N ARG A 101 10.54 5.19 14.57
CA ARG A 101 9.80 4.12 15.26
C ARG A 101 9.42 4.54 16.68
N THR A 102 9.20 5.84 16.90
CA THR A 102 8.84 6.38 18.21
C THR A 102 7.56 5.71 18.70
N GLY A 103 7.61 5.11 19.90
CA GLY A 103 6.47 4.40 20.50
C GLY A 103 6.36 2.90 20.17
N GLU A 104 7.22 2.32 19.31
CA GLU A 104 7.22 0.87 19.11
C GLU A 104 8.08 0.14 20.17
N PRO A 105 7.62 -1.03 20.69
CA PRO A 105 8.44 -1.87 21.56
C PRO A 105 9.75 -2.30 20.87
N ARG A 106 10.88 -2.18 21.55
CA ARG A 106 12.21 -2.52 21.00
C ARG A 106 12.30 -3.94 20.44
N ILE A 107 11.63 -4.90 21.08
CA ILE A 107 11.55 -6.30 20.63
C ILE A 107 10.89 -6.39 19.25
N ARG A 108 9.82 -5.64 19.02
CA ARG A 108 9.10 -5.63 17.74
C ARG A 108 9.96 -5.02 16.63
N SER A 109 10.68 -3.95 16.91
CA SER A 109 11.62 -3.34 15.95
C SER A 109 12.73 -4.29 15.58
N PHE A 110 13.34 -4.97 16.56
CA PHE A 110 14.41 -5.96 16.32
C PHE A 110 13.93 -7.15 15.48
N LEU A 111 12.75 -7.71 15.79
CA LEU A 111 12.16 -8.80 15.01
C LEU A 111 11.85 -8.36 13.57
N SER A 112 11.33 -7.14 13.38
CA SER A 112 11.06 -6.58 12.07
C SER A 112 12.34 -6.41 11.25
N GLU A 113 13.40 -5.83 11.82
CA GLU A 113 14.69 -5.65 11.14
C GLU A 113 15.33 -6.98 10.76
N SER A 114 15.31 -7.95 11.69
CA SER A 114 15.83 -9.31 11.45
C SER A 114 15.05 -9.99 10.32
N PHE A 115 13.74 -9.82 10.30
CA PHE A 115 12.88 -10.33 9.22
C PHE A 115 13.26 -9.72 7.86
N TYR A 116 13.35 -8.39 7.75
CA TYR A 116 13.70 -7.74 6.48
C TYR A 116 15.12 -8.15 6.01
N LYS A 117 16.09 -8.23 6.91
CA LYS A 117 17.42 -8.72 6.58
C LYS A 117 17.40 -10.15 6.05
N PHE A 118 16.64 -11.03 6.71
CA PHE A 118 16.52 -12.42 6.28
C PHE A 118 15.82 -12.53 4.92
N VAL A 119 14.68 -11.84 4.72
CA VAL A 119 13.96 -11.88 3.44
C VAL A 119 14.81 -11.32 2.31
N ASN A 120 15.50 -10.21 2.52
CA ASN A 120 16.37 -9.62 1.50
C ASN A 120 17.59 -10.50 1.17
N ALA A 121 18.05 -11.35 2.13
CA ALA A 121 19.13 -12.30 1.86
C ALA A 121 18.72 -13.49 1.00
N ILE A 122 17.44 -13.89 1.05
CA ILE A 122 16.92 -15.06 0.33
C ILE A 122 16.03 -14.71 -0.86
N SER A 123 15.61 -13.45 -0.99
CA SER A 123 14.80 -12.92 -2.08
C SER A 123 15.67 -12.20 -3.10
N LYS A 124 15.31 -12.30 -4.37
CA LYS A 124 15.91 -11.48 -5.44
C LYS A 124 15.38 -10.04 -5.47
N THR A 125 14.37 -9.74 -4.65
CA THR A 125 13.72 -8.43 -4.60
C THR A 125 14.04 -7.78 -3.26
N GLU A 126 14.58 -6.57 -3.31
CA GLU A 126 14.84 -5.78 -2.11
C GLU A 126 13.52 -5.23 -1.55
N ILE A 127 13.19 -5.63 -0.32
CA ILE A 127 12.07 -5.09 0.43
C ILE A 127 12.61 -4.03 1.38
N VAL A 128 12.23 -2.77 1.15
CA VAL A 128 12.72 -1.64 1.94
C VAL A 128 12.10 -1.64 3.33
N ASP A 129 12.95 -1.63 4.36
CA ASP A 129 12.49 -1.53 5.75
C ASP A 129 11.78 -0.18 6.00
N GLY A 130 10.68 -0.24 6.77
CA GLY A 130 9.84 0.93 7.04
C GLY A 130 8.96 1.36 5.86
N ALA A 131 9.02 0.67 4.69
CA ALA A 131 8.16 0.97 3.55
C ALA A 131 6.68 0.90 3.93
N ARG A 132 5.95 1.95 3.54
CA ARG A 132 4.49 2.04 3.65
C ARG A 132 3.85 1.60 2.34
N ASP A 133 2.54 1.34 2.41
CA ASP A 133 1.76 1.08 1.20
C ASP A 133 1.46 2.39 0.45
N TYR A 134 1.49 3.54 1.15
CA TYR A 134 1.27 4.86 0.56
C TYR A 134 2.30 5.16 -0.52
N ARG A 135 1.82 5.28 -1.73
CA ARG A 135 2.60 5.56 -2.93
C ARG A 135 1.78 6.18 -4.04
N LEU A 136 2.44 6.87 -4.96
CA LEU A 136 1.86 7.34 -6.21
C LEU A 136 2.60 6.66 -7.36
N MET A 137 1.85 6.02 -8.27
CA MET A 137 2.38 5.21 -9.37
C MET A 137 1.89 5.74 -10.71
N LYS A 138 2.74 5.74 -11.72
CA LYS A 138 2.33 5.91 -13.13
C LYS A 138 1.50 4.69 -13.59
N ARG A 139 0.55 4.89 -14.49
CA ARG A 139 -0.34 3.85 -15.03
C ARG A 139 0.41 2.60 -15.50
N LYS A 140 1.54 2.77 -16.21
CA LYS A 140 2.35 1.64 -16.69
C LYS A 140 2.82 0.70 -15.57
N MET A 141 3.17 1.24 -14.39
CA MET A 141 3.53 0.41 -13.24
C MET A 141 2.32 -0.32 -12.67
N VAL A 142 1.17 0.37 -12.58
CA VAL A 142 -0.08 -0.26 -12.12
C VAL A 142 -0.46 -1.44 -13.01
N GLN A 143 -0.34 -1.29 -14.34
CA GLN A 143 -0.60 -2.37 -15.28
C GLN A 143 0.32 -3.57 -15.04
N ALA A 144 1.63 -3.36 -14.92
CA ALA A 144 2.57 -4.43 -14.62
C ALA A 144 2.27 -5.13 -13.28
N VAL A 145 1.86 -4.37 -12.25
CA VAL A 145 1.44 -4.93 -10.95
C VAL A 145 0.17 -5.77 -11.08
N LEU A 146 -0.76 -5.40 -11.97
CA LEU A 146 -2.01 -6.12 -12.20
C LEU A 146 -1.82 -7.41 -13.03
N GLU A 147 -0.80 -7.47 -13.89
CA GLU A 147 -0.42 -8.69 -14.62
C GLU A 147 0.04 -9.80 -13.67
N MET A 148 0.56 -9.42 -12.48
CA MET A 148 0.90 -10.36 -11.42
C MET A 148 -0.37 -10.72 -10.64
N SER A 149 -1.04 -11.80 -11.05
CA SER A 149 -2.36 -12.21 -10.57
C SER A 149 -2.34 -13.35 -9.55
N GLU A 150 -1.23 -13.54 -8.83
CA GLU A 150 -1.08 -14.57 -7.82
C GLU A 150 -2.17 -14.49 -6.74
N TYR A 151 -2.67 -15.63 -6.29
CA TYR A 151 -3.67 -15.69 -5.22
C TYR A 151 -3.11 -15.19 -3.88
N ASN A 152 -1.91 -15.62 -3.53
CA ASN A 152 -1.21 -15.18 -2.33
C ASN A 152 -0.32 -13.97 -2.65
N ARG A 153 -0.94 -12.80 -2.77
CA ARG A 153 -0.24 -11.56 -3.08
C ARG A 153 0.52 -11.03 -1.86
N PHE A 154 1.67 -10.44 -2.13
CA PHE A 154 2.45 -9.67 -1.18
C PHE A 154 2.87 -8.38 -1.87
N SER A 155 2.01 -7.37 -1.82
CA SER A 155 2.15 -6.14 -2.61
C SER A 155 3.49 -5.45 -2.43
N LYS A 156 4.07 -5.43 -1.22
CA LYS A 156 5.40 -4.84 -0.97
C LYS A 156 6.50 -5.51 -1.78
N GLY A 157 6.42 -6.84 -1.94
CA GLY A 157 7.33 -7.59 -2.81
C GLY A 157 7.06 -7.33 -4.28
N ILE A 158 5.78 -7.36 -4.70
CA ILE A 158 5.37 -7.14 -6.08
C ILE A 158 5.84 -5.76 -6.58
N PHE A 159 5.66 -4.70 -5.78
CA PHE A 159 6.10 -3.35 -6.14
C PHE A 159 7.61 -3.24 -6.37
N GLY A 160 8.42 -4.01 -5.65
CA GLY A 160 9.86 -4.11 -5.91
C GLY A 160 10.18 -5.01 -7.11
N TRP A 161 9.46 -6.13 -7.25
CA TRP A 161 9.69 -7.13 -8.29
C TRP A 161 9.50 -6.60 -9.71
N VAL A 162 8.49 -5.75 -9.94
CA VAL A 162 8.21 -5.17 -11.26
C VAL A 162 9.31 -4.22 -11.76
N GLY A 163 10.28 -3.86 -10.92
CA GLY A 163 11.54 -3.23 -11.32
C GLY A 163 11.45 -1.76 -11.76
N PHE A 164 10.36 -1.07 -11.49
CA PHE A 164 10.19 0.35 -11.82
C PHE A 164 11.01 1.26 -10.90
N ARG A 165 11.49 2.38 -11.44
CA ARG A 165 12.30 3.35 -10.68
C ARG A 165 11.46 4.05 -9.63
N THR A 166 11.84 3.85 -8.36
CA THR A 166 11.12 4.37 -7.20
C THR A 166 11.91 5.47 -6.49
N LYS A 167 11.28 6.61 -6.25
CA LYS A 167 11.73 7.63 -5.31
C LYS A 167 11.12 7.35 -3.95
N TRP A 168 11.93 7.44 -2.89
CA TRP A 168 11.47 7.26 -1.52
C TRP A 168 11.37 8.59 -0.80
N LEU A 169 10.17 8.96 -0.38
CA LEU A 169 9.92 10.08 0.53
C LEU A 169 9.88 9.59 1.97
N GLN A 170 10.49 10.38 2.84
CA GLN A 170 10.55 10.11 4.27
C GLN A 170 9.60 11.05 5.00
N TYR A 171 8.85 10.50 5.95
CA TYR A 171 8.02 11.31 6.84
C TYR A 171 7.99 10.74 8.26
N ASP A 172 7.67 11.60 9.22
CA ASP A 172 7.55 11.21 10.61
C ASP A 172 6.25 10.44 10.86
N ASN A 173 6.32 9.47 11.78
CA ASN A 173 5.16 8.67 12.11
C ASN A 173 4.03 9.53 12.69
N ILE A 174 2.86 9.48 12.08
CA ILE A 174 1.64 10.10 12.57
C ILE A 174 0.82 9.04 13.31
N GLU A 175 0.32 9.38 14.50
CA GLU A 175 -0.58 8.50 15.24
C GLU A 175 -1.91 8.34 14.50
N ARG A 176 -2.52 7.14 14.64
CA ARG A 176 -3.82 6.87 14.03
C ARG A 176 -4.88 7.83 14.53
N SER A 177 -5.65 8.39 13.62
CA SER A 177 -6.80 9.24 13.97
C SER A 177 -7.95 8.44 14.57
N ALA A 178 -8.09 7.15 14.24
CA ALA A 178 -9.14 6.25 14.75
C ALA A 178 -8.77 4.77 14.60
N GLY A 179 -9.42 3.91 15.40
CA GLY A 179 -9.32 2.46 15.33
C GLY A 179 -8.16 1.86 16.11
N LYS A 180 -8.19 0.53 16.27
CA LYS A 180 -7.13 -0.27 16.90
C LYS A 180 -6.48 -1.18 15.87
N THR A 181 -5.18 -1.46 16.05
CA THR A 181 -4.50 -2.42 15.15
C THR A 181 -5.16 -3.80 15.26
N LYS A 182 -5.57 -4.35 14.11
CA LYS A 182 -6.11 -5.72 14.00
C LYS A 182 -4.99 -6.77 13.81
N TRP A 183 -3.72 -6.34 13.74
CA TRP A 183 -2.58 -7.20 13.51
C TRP A 183 -2.05 -7.78 14.82
N SER A 184 -2.28 -9.07 15.03
CA SER A 184 -1.63 -9.85 16.09
C SER A 184 -0.23 -10.30 15.65
N MET A 185 0.65 -10.68 16.60
CA MET A 185 1.97 -11.23 16.30
C MET A 185 1.89 -12.47 15.39
N TRP A 186 0.87 -13.31 15.56
CA TRP A 186 0.64 -14.49 14.73
C TRP A 186 0.26 -14.13 13.29
N LYS A 187 -0.58 -13.09 13.09
CA LYS A 187 -0.91 -12.59 11.76
C LYS A 187 0.33 -12.00 11.05
N LEU A 188 1.16 -11.27 11.79
CA LEU A 188 2.43 -10.75 11.24
C LEU A 188 3.37 -11.87 10.83
N PHE A 189 3.50 -12.91 11.65
CA PHE A 189 4.31 -14.09 11.33
C PHE A 189 3.79 -14.80 10.07
N LYS A 190 2.48 -15.07 10.00
CA LYS A 190 1.86 -15.70 8.83
C LYS A 190 2.09 -14.88 7.55
N TYR A 191 1.85 -13.59 7.60
CA TYR A 191 2.10 -12.67 6.47
C TYR A 191 3.58 -12.65 6.05
N SER A 192 4.48 -12.77 7.02
CA SER A 192 5.91 -12.88 6.76
C SER A 192 6.27 -14.18 6.02
N VAL A 193 5.69 -15.31 6.43
CA VAL A 193 5.87 -16.61 5.76
C VAL A 193 5.31 -16.56 4.34
N GLU A 194 4.13 -15.99 4.15
CA GLU A 194 3.52 -15.81 2.83
C GLU A 194 4.42 -14.94 1.91
N GLY A 195 5.01 -13.87 2.45
CA GLY A 195 5.99 -13.06 1.72
C GLY A 195 7.24 -13.85 1.31
N ILE A 196 7.78 -14.67 2.21
CA ILE A 196 8.96 -15.51 1.92
C ILE A 196 8.65 -16.54 0.84
N THR A 197 7.53 -17.26 0.96
CA THR A 197 7.18 -18.32 0.02
C THR A 197 6.79 -17.78 -1.36
N GLY A 198 6.27 -16.55 -1.44
CA GLY A 198 5.92 -15.91 -2.71
C GLY A 198 7.14 -15.40 -3.51
N PHE A 199 8.24 -15.04 -2.82
CA PHE A 199 9.40 -14.41 -3.47
C PHE A 199 10.72 -15.19 -3.30
N SER A 200 10.67 -16.38 -2.75
CA SER A 200 11.86 -17.21 -2.55
C SER A 200 11.56 -18.69 -2.75
N VAL A 201 12.43 -19.38 -3.47
CA VAL A 201 12.41 -20.85 -3.59
C VAL A 201 13.18 -21.53 -2.45
N ALA A 202 13.80 -20.76 -1.54
CA ALA A 202 14.61 -21.29 -0.44
C ALA A 202 13.87 -22.35 0.43
N PRO A 203 12.57 -22.17 0.78
CA PRO A 203 11.85 -23.22 1.52
C PRO A 203 11.75 -24.54 0.78
N LEU A 204 11.63 -24.51 -0.57
CA LEU A 204 11.58 -25.73 -1.40
C LEU A 204 12.96 -26.38 -1.56
N SER A 205 14.02 -25.59 -1.46
CA SER A 205 15.41 -26.09 -1.58
C SER A 205 15.91 -26.74 -0.28
N LEU A 206 15.21 -26.53 0.84
CA LEU A 206 15.54 -27.08 2.16
C LEU A 206 14.69 -28.31 2.52
N ALA A 207 13.68 -28.64 1.72
CA ALA A 207 12.80 -29.81 1.86
C ALA A 207 13.35 -31.00 1.07
#